data_c11c51e5ac5aa3dcca15401fe1c1e1be
#
_entry.id   c11c51e5ac5aa3dcca15401fe1c1e1be
#
_cell.length_a   1.000
_cell.length_b   1.000
_cell.length_c   1.000
_cell.angle_alpha   90.00
_cell.angle_beta   90.00
_cell.angle_gamma   90.00
#
_symmetry.space_group_name_H-M   'P 1'
#
loop_
_entity.id
_entity.type
_entity.pdbx_description
1 polymer ?
#
loop_
_entity_poly.entity_id
_entity_poly.type
_entity_poly.pdbx_seq_one_letter_code
_entity_poly.pdbx_strand_id
1 'polypeptide(L)'
;MKKPHLLLLHGALGASVQFAPLRPLLTEHYHPHLLDFEGHGSAPLSARPFRIEYFADNVLTYLGHHAIEQIDIFGYSMGGYVALYLATIAPTRVARIATLGTKFRWDPETAAREVGLLNPERIAAKVPHFAQALAERHPTTGWKTVVHKTAELLQTLGEHNVLETTNLQTIPHPVRICVGDRDTTVSLEESVEVYRILPQGELAVLPQTPHPLEKVVWTRVAHALTDFFSS
;
A
#
# COMPACT_ATOMS: atom_id res chain seq x y z
N MET A 1 -23.24 -13.99 -12.00
CA MET A 1 -22.11 -13.26 -12.64
C MET A 1 -20.83 -13.65 -11.94
N LYS A 2 -19.69 -13.69 -12.65
CA LYS A 2 -18.38 -13.94 -12.05
C LYS A 2 -17.99 -12.72 -11.20
N LYS A 3 -17.59 -12.93 -9.94
CA LYS A 3 -17.16 -11.82 -9.07
C LYS A 3 -15.90 -11.16 -9.63
N PRO A 4 -15.78 -9.82 -9.61
CA PRO A 4 -14.57 -9.13 -10.04
C PRO A 4 -13.40 -9.47 -9.13
N HIS A 5 -12.19 -9.43 -9.69
CA HIS A 5 -10.95 -9.63 -8.96
C HIS A 5 -10.55 -8.35 -8.23
N LEU A 6 -10.16 -8.44 -6.96
CA LEU A 6 -9.67 -7.33 -6.14
C LEU A 6 -8.35 -7.70 -5.49
N LEU A 7 -7.29 -6.98 -5.82
CA LEU A 7 -5.95 -7.19 -5.24
C LEU A 7 -5.75 -6.31 -4.01
N LEU A 8 -5.25 -6.89 -2.92
CA LEU A 8 -4.93 -6.22 -1.68
C LEU A 8 -3.41 -6.11 -1.53
N LEU A 9 -2.89 -4.87 -1.46
CA LEU A 9 -1.46 -4.55 -1.37
C LEU A 9 -1.14 -3.93 -0.01
N HIS A 10 -0.22 -4.56 0.72
CA HIS A 10 0.18 -4.13 2.06
C HIS A 10 1.14 -2.92 2.07
N GLY A 11 1.28 -2.28 3.23
CA GLY A 11 2.19 -1.16 3.46
C GLY A 11 3.63 -1.58 3.75
N ALA A 12 4.50 -0.58 3.97
CA ALA A 12 5.86 -0.79 4.43
C ALA A 12 5.88 -1.60 5.73
N LEU A 13 6.84 -2.51 5.89
CA LEU A 13 6.95 -3.47 7.00
C LEU A 13 5.71 -4.38 7.16
N GLY A 14 4.79 -4.33 6.21
CA GLY A 14 3.56 -5.10 6.21
C GLY A 14 3.70 -6.46 5.53
N ALA A 15 2.61 -7.22 5.54
CA ALA A 15 2.44 -8.44 4.76
C ALA A 15 0.95 -8.69 4.50
N SER A 16 0.65 -9.50 3.51
CA SER A 16 -0.71 -9.82 3.08
C SER A 16 -1.59 -10.42 4.20
N VAL A 17 -0.97 -11.10 5.17
CA VAL A 17 -1.67 -11.67 6.33
C VAL A 17 -2.43 -10.62 7.15
N GLN A 18 -2.02 -9.35 7.11
CA GLN A 18 -2.72 -8.26 7.81
C GLN A 18 -4.15 -8.03 7.29
N PHE A 19 -4.44 -8.46 6.05
CA PHE A 19 -5.77 -8.38 5.47
C PHE A 19 -6.67 -9.57 5.80
N ALA A 20 -6.22 -10.51 6.64
CA ALA A 20 -7.03 -11.66 7.03
C ALA A 20 -8.42 -11.28 7.59
N PRO A 21 -8.59 -10.20 8.40
CA PRO A 21 -9.91 -9.77 8.86
C PRO A 21 -10.76 -9.08 7.78
N LEU A 22 -10.13 -8.44 6.78
CA LEU A 22 -10.83 -7.76 5.69
C LEU A 22 -11.34 -8.74 4.63
N ARG A 23 -10.54 -9.78 4.33
CA ARG A 23 -10.82 -10.73 3.26
C ARG A 23 -12.25 -11.32 3.31
N PRO A 24 -12.76 -11.86 4.44
CA PRO A 24 -14.11 -12.42 4.49
C PRO A 24 -15.21 -11.38 4.25
N LEU A 25 -14.99 -10.11 4.60
CA LEU A 25 -15.95 -9.03 4.38
C LEU A 25 -16.08 -8.65 2.91
N LEU A 26 -15.10 -8.98 2.09
CA LEU A 26 -15.08 -8.69 0.65
C LEU A 26 -15.52 -9.87 -0.21
N THR A 27 -15.49 -11.11 0.30
CA THR A 27 -15.74 -12.33 -0.49
C THR A 27 -17.18 -12.46 -0.99
N GLU A 28 -18.13 -11.73 -0.44
CA GLU A 28 -19.49 -11.70 -0.96
C GLU A 28 -19.55 -11.05 -2.34
N HIS A 29 -18.79 -9.99 -2.56
CA HIS A 29 -18.84 -9.14 -3.75
C HIS A 29 -17.66 -9.35 -4.71
N TYR A 30 -16.50 -9.75 -4.21
CA TYR A 30 -15.24 -9.84 -4.95
C TYR A 30 -14.59 -11.20 -4.83
N HIS A 31 -13.58 -11.42 -5.69
CA HIS A 31 -12.57 -12.47 -5.53
C HIS A 31 -11.26 -11.83 -5.04
N PRO A 32 -11.04 -11.78 -3.69
CA PRO A 32 -9.89 -11.09 -3.14
C PRO A 32 -8.58 -11.87 -3.38
N HIS A 33 -7.57 -11.18 -3.89
CA HIS A 33 -6.20 -11.63 -4.04
C HIS A 33 -5.32 -10.93 -3.02
N LEU A 34 -4.39 -11.65 -2.42
CA LEU A 34 -3.45 -11.14 -1.44
C LEU A 34 -2.04 -11.38 -1.97
N LEU A 35 -1.22 -10.33 -1.99
CA LEU A 35 0.16 -10.39 -2.46
C LEU A 35 1.11 -9.95 -1.35
N ASP A 36 2.12 -10.77 -1.07
CA ASP A 36 3.32 -10.34 -0.37
C ASP A 36 4.32 -9.80 -1.41
N PHE A 37 4.78 -8.57 -1.25
CA PHE A 37 5.89 -8.06 -2.04
C PHE A 37 7.16 -8.85 -1.72
N GLU A 38 8.10 -8.93 -2.67
CA GLU A 38 9.37 -9.63 -2.46
C GLU A 38 10.04 -9.20 -1.15
N GLY A 39 10.53 -10.18 -0.41
CA GLY A 39 11.16 -10.00 0.89
C GLY A 39 10.20 -9.72 2.05
N HIS A 40 8.89 -9.56 1.81
CA HIS A 40 7.89 -9.36 2.85
C HIS A 40 7.08 -10.65 3.07
N GLY A 41 6.53 -10.79 4.28
CA GLY A 41 5.71 -11.96 4.62
C GLY A 41 6.46 -13.27 4.39
N SER A 42 5.85 -14.14 3.60
CA SER A 42 6.44 -15.41 3.17
C SER A 42 7.15 -15.34 1.81
N ALA A 43 7.07 -14.20 1.11
CA ALA A 43 7.71 -14.04 -0.20
C ALA A 43 9.24 -14.04 -0.06
N PRO A 44 9.97 -14.74 -0.97
CA PRO A 44 11.42 -14.80 -0.91
C PRO A 44 12.04 -13.41 -1.15
N LEU A 45 13.19 -13.18 -0.52
CA LEU A 45 14.01 -12.01 -0.78
C LEU A 45 14.78 -12.20 -2.08
N SER A 46 14.72 -11.22 -2.99
CA SER A 46 15.58 -11.16 -4.16
C SER A 46 16.89 -10.43 -3.87
N ALA A 47 17.87 -10.54 -4.80
CA ALA A 47 19.14 -9.83 -4.69
C ALA A 47 19.02 -8.31 -4.95
N ARG A 48 17.90 -7.87 -5.53
CA ARG A 48 17.67 -6.45 -5.85
C ARG A 48 17.24 -5.65 -4.61
N PRO A 49 17.46 -4.32 -4.57
CA PRO A 49 16.98 -3.48 -3.48
C PRO A 49 15.45 -3.42 -3.47
N PHE A 50 14.84 -2.98 -2.36
CA PHE A 50 13.43 -2.62 -2.39
C PHE A 50 13.25 -1.33 -3.19
N ARG A 51 12.31 -1.36 -4.15
CA ARG A 51 11.92 -0.20 -5.00
C ARG A 51 10.45 -0.32 -5.34
N ILE A 52 9.79 0.80 -5.51
CA ILE A 52 8.38 0.83 -5.93
C ILE A 52 8.20 0.15 -7.28
N GLU A 53 9.13 0.37 -8.20
CA GLU A 53 9.15 -0.23 -9.53
C GLU A 53 9.17 -1.76 -9.47
N TYR A 54 9.99 -2.32 -8.59
CA TYR A 54 10.10 -3.77 -8.42
C TYR A 54 8.88 -4.37 -7.71
N PHE A 55 8.25 -3.61 -6.82
CA PHE A 55 6.98 -4.03 -6.24
C PHE A 55 5.84 -3.98 -7.26
N ALA A 56 5.85 -3.03 -8.19
CA ALA A 56 4.94 -3.04 -9.32
C ALA A 56 5.20 -4.26 -10.25
N ASP A 57 6.46 -4.64 -10.48
CA ASP A 57 6.81 -5.88 -11.20
C ASP A 57 6.27 -7.13 -10.49
N ASN A 58 6.28 -7.16 -9.15
CA ASN A 58 5.67 -8.28 -8.41
C ASN A 58 4.17 -8.38 -8.70
N VAL A 59 3.46 -7.24 -8.78
CA VAL A 59 2.05 -7.22 -9.16
C VAL A 59 1.87 -7.73 -10.59
N LEU A 60 2.62 -7.23 -11.56
CA LEU A 60 2.52 -7.68 -12.95
C LEU A 60 2.80 -9.17 -13.10
N THR A 61 3.81 -9.68 -12.40
CA THR A 61 4.15 -11.11 -12.38
C THR A 61 3.00 -11.93 -11.79
N TYR A 62 2.42 -11.47 -10.68
CA TYR A 62 1.28 -12.10 -10.06
C TYR A 62 0.08 -12.18 -11.01
N LEU A 63 -0.27 -11.07 -11.66
CA LEU A 63 -1.37 -11.01 -12.62
C LEU A 63 -1.14 -11.95 -13.82
N GLY A 64 0.10 -12.05 -14.29
CA GLY A 64 0.49 -12.97 -15.35
C GLY A 64 0.30 -14.43 -14.96
N HIS A 65 0.78 -14.82 -13.77
CA HIS A 65 0.66 -16.20 -13.27
C HIS A 65 -0.80 -16.64 -13.05
N HIS A 66 -1.68 -15.69 -12.71
CA HIS A 66 -3.11 -15.96 -12.47
C HIS A 66 -3.99 -15.73 -13.70
N ALA A 67 -3.41 -15.41 -14.87
CA ALA A 67 -4.12 -15.06 -16.11
C ALA A 67 -5.19 -13.98 -15.90
N ILE A 68 -4.89 -12.96 -15.05
CA ILE A 68 -5.76 -11.82 -14.78
C ILE A 68 -5.32 -10.69 -15.71
N GLU A 69 -6.18 -10.30 -16.63
CA GLU A 69 -5.88 -9.22 -17.59
C GLU A 69 -5.95 -7.85 -16.91
N GLN A 70 -7.00 -7.59 -16.14
CA GLN A 70 -7.24 -6.33 -15.47
C GLN A 70 -7.82 -6.57 -14.07
N ILE A 71 -7.48 -5.72 -13.09
CA ILE A 71 -7.86 -5.91 -11.69
C ILE A 71 -8.18 -4.58 -10.99
N ASP A 72 -9.14 -4.62 -10.07
CA ASP A 72 -9.32 -3.58 -9.04
C ASP A 72 -8.24 -3.73 -7.97
N ILE A 73 -7.74 -2.62 -7.43
CA ILE A 73 -6.65 -2.65 -6.43
C ILE A 73 -7.03 -1.83 -5.20
N PHE A 74 -6.93 -2.45 -4.03
CA PHE A 74 -6.86 -1.74 -2.76
C PHE A 74 -5.43 -1.76 -2.23
N GLY A 75 -4.85 -0.59 -2.03
CA GLY A 75 -3.50 -0.43 -1.49
C GLY A 75 -3.50 0.32 -0.16
N TYR A 76 -2.87 -0.27 0.85
CA TYR A 76 -2.63 0.40 2.12
C TYR A 76 -1.23 1.01 2.15
N SER A 77 -1.11 2.30 2.51
CA SER A 77 0.16 3.01 2.67
C SER A 77 1.06 2.83 1.42
N MET A 78 2.24 2.22 1.54
CA MET A 78 3.13 1.89 0.42
C MET A 78 2.41 1.09 -0.70
N GLY A 79 1.49 0.20 -0.35
CA GLY A 79 0.73 -0.57 -1.34
C GLY A 79 -0.16 0.29 -2.23
N GLY A 80 -0.72 1.40 -1.70
CA GLY A 80 -1.46 2.39 -2.48
C GLY A 80 -0.54 3.18 -3.41
N TYR A 81 0.66 3.49 -2.96
CA TYR A 81 1.69 4.13 -3.78
C TYR A 81 2.11 3.24 -4.96
N VAL A 82 2.35 1.94 -4.70
CA VAL A 82 2.64 0.94 -5.75
C VAL A 82 1.48 0.81 -6.74
N ALA A 83 0.23 0.80 -6.27
CA ALA A 83 -0.95 0.72 -7.14
C ALA A 83 -1.05 1.89 -8.11
N LEU A 84 -0.82 3.13 -7.62
CA LEU A 84 -0.83 4.32 -8.46
C LEU A 84 0.35 4.36 -9.42
N TYR A 85 1.55 3.98 -8.98
CA TYR A 85 2.70 3.83 -9.88
C TYR A 85 2.42 2.79 -10.98
N LEU A 86 1.84 1.64 -10.63
CA LEU A 86 1.46 0.61 -11.61
C LEU A 86 0.49 1.18 -12.66
N ALA A 87 -0.48 2.02 -12.25
CA ALA A 87 -1.42 2.64 -13.18
C ALA A 87 -0.75 3.59 -14.18
N THR A 88 0.41 4.18 -13.85
CA THR A 88 1.18 5.02 -14.79
C THR A 88 1.96 4.20 -15.81
N ILE A 89 2.51 3.03 -15.43
CA ILE A 89 3.39 2.22 -16.30
C ILE A 89 2.65 1.10 -17.05
N ALA A 90 1.53 0.62 -16.52
CA ALA A 90 0.73 -0.47 -17.08
C ALA A 90 -0.78 -0.20 -16.94
N PRO A 91 -1.31 0.90 -17.51
CA PRO A 91 -2.70 1.31 -17.29
C PRO A 91 -3.72 0.24 -17.69
N THR A 92 -3.46 -0.55 -18.71
CA THR A 92 -4.38 -1.61 -19.15
C THR A 92 -4.56 -2.75 -18.14
N ARG A 93 -3.66 -2.85 -17.13
CA ARG A 93 -3.71 -3.90 -16.10
C ARG A 93 -4.54 -3.50 -14.88
N VAL A 94 -4.91 -2.22 -14.77
CA VAL A 94 -5.62 -1.64 -13.62
C VAL A 94 -7.01 -1.20 -14.05
N ALA A 95 -8.04 -1.56 -13.28
CA ALA A 95 -9.41 -1.10 -13.51
C ALA A 95 -9.70 0.14 -12.64
N ARG A 96 -9.66 -0.02 -11.34
CA ARG A 96 -9.92 1.05 -10.34
C ARG A 96 -8.95 0.89 -9.18
N ILE A 97 -8.68 2.00 -8.47
CA ILE A 97 -7.77 1.99 -7.32
C ILE A 97 -8.45 2.65 -6.12
N ALA A 98 -8.41 1.98 -4.96
CA ALA A 98 -8.67 2.61 -3.67
C ALA A 98 -7.39 2.57 -2.83
N THR A 99 -7.02 3.68 -2.19
CA THR A 99 -5.88 3.73 -1.27
C THR A 99 -6.35 3.99 0.15
N LEU A 100 -5.56 3.62 1.16
CA LEU A 100 -5.78 4.02 2.55
C LEU A 100 -4.45 4.43 3.18
N GLY A 101 -4.37 5.67 3.65
CA GLY A 101 -3.21 6.17 4.37
C GLY A 101 -1.92 6.16 3.53
N THR A 102 -2.00 6.48 2.25
CA THR A 102 -0.84 6.53 1.35
C THR A 102 -0.17 7.90 1.44
N LYS A 103 1.12 7.90 1.78
CA LYS A 103 1.97 9.08 1.75
C LYS A 103 2.47 9.31 0.31
N PHE A 104 2.30 10.51 -0.20
CA PHE A 104 2.65 10.90 -1.57
C PHE A 104 3.80 11.90 -1.63
N ARG A 105 3.92 12.74 -0.60
CA ARG A 105 4.95 13.76 -0.53
C ARG A 105 6.25 13.13 -0.04
N TRP A 106 7.17 12.94 -0.97
CA TRP A 106 8.50 12.44 -0.71
C TRP A 106 9.54 13.46 -1.18
N ASP A 107 10.33 13.93 -0.24
CA ASP A 107 11.50 14.77 -0.40
C ASP A 107 12.58 14.32 0.59
N PRO A 108 13.83 14.81 0.50
CA PRO A 108 14.91 14.36 1.38
C PRO A 108 14.61 14.57 2.89
N GLU A 109 13.89 15.64 3.25
CA GLU A 109 13.53 15.91 4.65
C GLU A 109 12.50 14.91 5.17
N THR A 110 11.45 14.67 4.40
CA THR A 110 10.43 13.68 4.73
C THR A 110 11.02 12.29 4.83
N ALA A 111 11.86 11.89 3.87
CA ALA A 111 12.55 10.60 3.89
C ALA A 111 13.44 10.45 5.13
N ALA A 112 14.26 11.47 5.46
CA ALA A 112 15.13 11.43 6.64
C ALA A 112 14.35 11.26 7.94
N ARG A 113 13.19 11.93 8.07
CA ARG A 113 12.28 11.78 9.22
C ARG A 113 11.74 10.36 9.35
N GLU A 114 11.21 9.80 8.26
CA GLU A 114 10.63 8.46 8.25
C GLU A 114 11.71 7.38 8.46
N VAL A 115 12.87 7.50 7.81
CA VAL A 115 14.02 6.59 7.99
C VAL A 115 14.53 6.62 9.43
N GLY A 116 14.50 7.77 10.09
CA GLY A 116 14.89 7.91 11.51
C GLY A 116 14.08 7.04 12.47
N LEU A 117 12.90 6.57 12.05
CA LEU A 117 12.05 5.64 12.81
C LEU A 117 12.42 4.18 12.53
N LEU A 118 13.13 3.89 11.44
CA LEU A 118 13.43 2.55 10.95
C LEU A 118 14.80 2.05 11.41
N ASN A 119 14.96 1.91 12.73
CA ASN A 119 16.16 1.36 13.33
C ASN A 119 15.80 0.08 14.12
N PRO A 120 16.28 -1.11 13.70
CA PRO A 120 15.88 -2.38 14.33
C PRO A 120 16.24 -2.46 15.82
N GLU A 121 17.38 -1.97 16.23
CA GLU A 121 17.85 -1.99 17.62
C GLU A 121 16.94 -1.10 18.48
N ARG A 122 16.62 0.09 17.98
CA ARG A 122 15.69 1.02 18.64
C ARG A 122 14.28 0.46 18.71
N ILE A 123 13.81 -0.18 17.64
CA ILE A 123 12.49 -0.84 17.61
C ILE A 123 12.45 -1.95 18.65
N ALA A 124 13.47 -2.83 18.69
CA ALA A 124 13.54 -3.91 19.66
C ALA A 124 13.57 -3.41 21.12
N ALA A 125 14.31 -2.32 21.38
CA ALA A 125 14.45 -1.78 22.73
C ALA A 125 13.22 -0.98 23.20
N LYS A 126 12.58 -0.19 22.31
CA LYS A 126 11.52 0.75 22.71
C LYS A 126 10.11 0.21 22.51
N VAL A 127 9.92 -0.68 21.53
CA VAL A 127 8.60 -1.27 21.17
C VAL A 127 8.71 -2.78 20.92
N PRO A 128 9.11 -3.58 21.92
CA PRO A 128 9.41 -5.00 21.77
C PRO A 128 8.24 -5.81 21.21
N HIS A 129 6.99 -5.47 21.56
CA HIS A 129 5.81 -6.12 20.97
C HIS A 129 5.70 -5.90 19.45
N PHE A 130 6.10 -4.73 18.97
CA PHE A 130 6.13 -4.48 17.53
C PHE A 130 7.27 -5.25 16.86
N ALA A 131 8.44 -5.32 17.49
CA ALA A 131 9.55 -6.15 17.00
C ALA A 131 9.15 -7.63 16.89
N GLN A 132 8.43 -8.15 17.89
CA GLN A 132 7.90 -9.51 17.87
C GLN A 132 6.89 -9.70 16.71
N ALA A 133 5.93 -8.79 16.58
CA ALA A 133 4.95 -8.84 15.48
C ALA A 133 5.62 -8.78 14.10
N LEU A 134 6.69 -8.01 13.94
CA LEU A 134 7.49 -7.99 12.71
C LEU A 134 8.22 -9.31 12.48
N ALA A 135 8.77 -9.93 13.53
CA ALA A 135 9.45 -11.23 13.41
C ALA A 135 8.48 -12.35 12.98
N GLU A 136 7.29 -12.37 13.56
CA GLU A 136 6.22 -13.30 13.16
C GLU A 136 5.73 -13.05 11.73
N ARG A 137 5.68 -11.80 11.31
CA ARG A 137 5.22 -11.37 9.99
C ARG A 137 6.20 -11.70 8.87
N HIS A 138 7.51 -11.67 9.14
CA HIS A 138 8.57 -11.85 8.14
C HIS A 138 9.50 -13.04 8.45
N PRO A 139 8.97 -14.27 8.52
CA PRO A 139 9.76 -15.44 8.93
C PRO A 139 10.83 -15.83 7.92
N THR A 140 10.64 -15.52 6.64
CA THR A 140 11.54 -15.91 5.54
C THR A 140 12.75 -15.00 5.44
N THR A 141 12.55 -13.70 5.41
CA THR A 141 13.62 -12.69 5.21
C THR A 141 14.26 -12.25 6.53
N GLY A 142 13.47 -12.30 7.61
CA GLY A 142 13.84 -11.72 8.90
C GLY A 142 13.53 -10.20 8.95
N TRP A 143 12.81 -9.82 9.98
CA TRP A 143 12.27 -8.47 10.12
C TRP A 143 13.30 -7.34 10.12
N LYS A 144 14.51 -7.57 10.68
CA LYS A 144 15.58 -6.56 10.67
C LYS A 144 16.03 -6.22 9.26
N THR A 145 16.17 -7.24 8.40
CA THR A 145 16.49 -7.06 6.98
C THR A 145 15.40 -6.25 6.27
N VAL A 146 14.12 -6.58 6.55
CA VAL A 146 12.98 -5.83 5.97
C VAL A 146 13.02 -4.38 6.40
N VAL A 147 13.29 -4.07 7.67
CA VAL A 147 13.43 -2.69 8.18
C VAL A 147 14.55 -1.95 7.47
N HIS A 148 15.74 -2.54 7.33
CA HIS A 148 16.86 -1.90 6.64
C HIS A 148 16.56 -1.62 5.17
N LYS A 149 16.05 -2.62 4.44
CA LYS A 149 15.71 -2.45 3.03
C LYS A 149 14.54 -1.46 2.82
N THR A 150 13.62 -1.37 3.76
CA THR A 150 12.57 -0.35 3.74
C THR A 150 13.16 1.05 3.97
N ALA A 151 14.11 1.20 4.88
CA ALA A 151 14.80 2.49 5.07
C ALA A 151 15.53 2.95 3.78
N GLU A 152 16.22 2.03 3.09
CA GLU A 152 16.85 2.30 1.79
C GLU A 152 15.83 2.70 0.71
N LEU A 153 14.67 2.04 0.67
CA LEU A 153 13.57 2.41 -0.23
C LEU A 153 13.09 3.83 0.02
N LEU A 154 12.80 4.18 1.29
CA LEU A 154 12.29 5.51 1.63
C LEU A 154 13.33 6.61 1.36
N GLN A 155 14.61 6.34 1.59
CA GLN A 155 15.67 7.27 1.24
C GLN A 155 15.70 7.53 -0.27
N THR A 156 15.58 6.47 -1.09
CA THR A 156 15.52 6.60 -2.55
C THR A 156 14.28 7.39 -3.01
N LEU A 157 13.12 7.17 -2.38
CA LEU A 157 11.92 7.96 -2.68
C LEU A 157 12.09 9.44 -2.36
N GLY A 158 12.84 9.77 -1.29
CA GLY A 158 13.17 11.15 -0.96
C GLY A 158 14.08 11.83 -1.99
N GLU A 159 14.96 11.06 -2.64
CA GLU A 159 15.83 11.54 -3.71
C GLU A 159 15.13 11.57 -5.07
N HIS A 160 14.24 10.58 -5.33
CA HIS A 160 13.54 10.37 -6.60
C HIS A 160 12.11 9.92 -6.34
N ASN A 161 11.20 10.89 -6.20
CA ASN A 161 9.77 10.61 -6.09
C ASN A 161 9.22 10.16 -7.45
N VAL A 162 8.86 8.89 -7.58
CA VAL A 162 8.37 8.31 -8.85
C VAL A 162 6.89 8.61 -9.13
N LEU A 163 6.17 9.23 -8.19
CA LEU A 163 4.79 9.71 -8.35
C LEU A 163 4.72 11.22 -8.13
N GLU A 164 5.27 11.98 -9.06
CA GLU A 164 5.10 13.42 -9.10
C GLU A 164 3.72 13.82 -9.64
N THR A 165 3.37 15.10 -9.50
CA THR A 165 2.10 15.67 -9.98
C THR A 165 1.83 15.30 -11.44
N THR A 166 2.85 15.37 -12.29
CA THR A 166 2.75 15.05 -13.73
C THR A 166 2.37 13.61 -13.99
N ASN A 167 2.88 12.66 -13.16
CA ASN A 167 2.54 11.24 -13.26
C ASN A 167 1.08 11.01 -12.82
N LEU A 168 0.66 11.60 -11.70
CA LEU A 168 -0.70 11.48 -11.17
C LEU A 168 -1.76 11.99 -12.14
N GLN A 169 -1.48 13.07 -12.87
CA GLN A 169 -2.36 13.63 -13.91
C GLN A 169 -2.58 12.71 -15.11
N THR A 170 -1.71 11.73 -15.32
CA THR A 170 -1.84 10.77 -16.44
C THR A 170 -2.65 9.53 -16.10
N ILE A 171 -3.04 9.33 -14.84
CA ILE A 171 -3.78 8.15 -14.40
C ILE A 171 -5.24 8.23 -14.89
N PRO A 172 -5.66 7.39 -15.85
CA PRO A 172 -6.97 7.51 -16.48
C PRO A 172 -8.09 6.81 -15.70
N HIS A 173 -7.75 6.14 -14.61
CA HIS A 173 -8.67 5.29 -13.86
C HIS A 173 -9.42 6.05 -12.77
N PRO A 174 -10.62 5.59 -12.36
CA PRO A 174 -11.23 6.02 -11.12
C PRO A 174 -10.31 5.65 -9.94
N VAL A 175 -10.03 6.66 -9.08
CA VAL A 175 -9.16 6.50 -7.91
C VAL A 175 -9.85 7.11 -6.69
N ARG A 176 -10.03 6.30 -5.63
CA ARG A 176 -10.45 6.81 -4.33
C ARG A 176 -9.28 6.89 -3.38
N ILE A 177 -8.92 8.09 -2.97
CA ILE A 177 -7.94 8.34 -1.92
C ILE A 177 -8.65 8.30 -0.57
N CYS A 178 -8.37 7.27 0.24
CA CYS A 178 -8.90 7.18 1.61
C CYS A 178 -7.82 7.60 2.61
N VAL A 179 -8.22 8.38 3.61
CA VAL A 179 -7.38 8.77 4.74
C VAL A 179 -8.19 8.68 6.04
N GLY A 180 -7.54 8.29 7.12
CA GLY A 180 -8.18 8.30 8.45
C GLY A 180 -8.11 9.68 9.09
N ASP A 181 -9.20 10.12 9.76
CA ASP A 181 -9.22 11.38 10.52
C ASP A 181 -8.29 11.38 11.75
N ARG A 182 -7.74 10.22 12.11
CA ARG A 182 -6.77 10.00 13.19
C ARG A 182 -5.40 9.53 12.67
N ASP A 183 -5.19 9.62 11.38
CA ASP A 183 -3.89 9.29 10.79
C ASP A 183 -2.87 10.38 11.16
N THR A 184 -1.79 9.99 11.84
CA THR A 184 -0.70 10.89 12.25
C THR A 184 0.53 10.78 11.34
N THR A 185 0.48 9.90 10.35
CA THR A 185 1.56 9.65 9.37
C THR A 185 1.27 10.36 8.05
N VAL A 186 0.00 10.33 7.62
CA VAL A 186 -0.47 10.96 6.39
C VAL A 186 -1.50 12.01 6.74
N SER A 187 -1.28 13.24 6.29
CA SER A 187 -2.20 14.34 6.56
C SER A 187 -3.41 14.34 5.62
N LEU A 188 -4.51 14.90 6.08
CA LEU A 188 -5.69 15.12 5.24
C LEU A 188 -5.37 16.05 4.08
N GLU A 189 -4.57 17.10 4.33
CA GLU A 189 -4.17 18.10 3.33
C GLU A 189 -3.43 17.45 2.17
N GLU A 190 -2.46 16.55 2.45
CA GLU A 190 -1.74 15.80 1.43
C GLU A 190 -2.69 14.95 0.58
N SER A 191 -3.63 14.26 1.22
CA SER A 191 -4.63 13.45 0.53
C SER A 191 -5.58 14.29 -0.33
N VAL A 192 -5.97 15.50 0.15
CA VAL A 192 -6.78 16.47 -0.60
C VAL A 192 -6.04 17.00 -1.83
N GLU A 193 -4.75 17.30 -1.72
CA GLU A 193 -3.93 17.74 -2.85
C GLU A 193 -3.92 16.67 -3.94
N VAL A 194 -3.69 15.40 -3.56
CA VAL A 194 -3.55 14.30 -4.53
C VAL A 194 -4.87 13.98 -5.23
N TYR A 195 -5.98 13.86 -4.50
CA TYR A 195 -7.25 13.53 -5.17
C TYR A 195 -7.69 14.61 -6.18
N ARG A 196 -7.32 15.88 -5.95
CA ARG A 196 -7.61 16.99 -6.87
C ARG A 196 -6.77 16.97 -8.15
N ILE A 197 -5.59 16.35 -8.10
CA ILE A 197 -4.69 16.20 -9.24
C ILE A 197 -5.15 15.05 -10.15
N LEU A 198 -5.73 14.00 -9.59
CA LEU A 198 -6.20 12.83 -10.31
C LEU A 198 -7.42 13.18 -11.19
N PRO A 199 -7.42 12.83 -12.50
CA PRO A 199 -8.53 13.16 -13.41
C PRO A 199 -9.88 12.60 -13.00
N GLN A 200 -9.89 11.43 -12.35
CA GLN A 200 -11.08 10.76 -11.81
C GLN A 200 -10.88 10.44 -10.32
N GLY A 201 -10.39 11.46 -9.59
CA GLY A 201 -10.09 11.34 -8.16
C GLY A 201 -11.31 11.53 -7.28
N GLU A 202 -11.46 10.69 -6.25
CA GLU A 202 -12.41 10.84 -5.14
C GLU A 202 -11.66 10.87 -3.81
N LEU A 203 -12.24 11.52 -2.80
CA LEU A 203 -11.70 11.53 -1.43
C LEU A 203 -12.70 10.92 -0.46
N ALA A 204 -12.22 9.99 0.37
CA ALA A 204 -12.97 9.46 1.49
C ALA A 204 -12.20 9.62 2.80
N VAL A 205 -12.79 10.35 3.77
CA VAL A 205 -12.22 10.47 5.11
C VAL A 205 -12.89 9.46 6.02
N LEU A 206 -12.12 8.50 6.54
CA LEU A 206 -12.63 7.46 7.41
C LEU A 206 -12.59 7.91 8.88
N PRO A 207 -13.75 7.99 9.56
CA PRO A 207 -13.79 8.48 10.94
C PRO A 207 -13.12 7.50 11.90
N GLN A 208 -12.48 8.03 12.97
CA GLN A 208 -11.80 7.27 14.02
C GLN A 208 -10.81 6.22 13.47
N THR A 209 -10.13 6.55 12.38
CA THR A 209 -9.22 5.62 11.68
C THR A 209 -7.79 6.14 11.80
N PRO A 210 -6.93 5.49 12.61
CA PRO A 210 -5.51 5.82 12.70
C PRO A 210 -4.73 5.12 11.57
N HIS A 211 -3.41 5.49 11.42
CA HIS A 211 -2.56 4.87 10.40
C HIS A 211 -2.34 3.36 10.61
N PRO A 212 -1.99 2.86 11.83
CA PRO A 212 -1.68 1.44 11.99
C PRO A 212 -2.86 0.53 11.59
N LEU A 213 -2.62 -0.36 10.63
CA LEU A 213 -3.64 -1.22 10.02
C LEU A 213 -4.31 -2.15 11.05
N GLU A 214 -3.59 -2.51 12.11
CA GLU A 214 -4.08 -3.32 13.22
C GLU A 214 -5.14 -2.61 14.10
N LYS A 215 -5.25 -1.29 13.94
CA LYS A 215 -6.17 -0.45 14.72
C LYS A 215 -7.37 0.04 13.91
N VAL A 216 -7.45 -0.29 12.62
CA VAL A 216 -8.57 0.14 11.79
C VAL A 216 -9.82 -0.70 12.07
N VAL A 217 -10.99 -0.11 11.85
CA VAL A 217 -12.27 -0.82 11.90
C VAL A 217 -12.53 -1.42 10.52
N TRP A 218 -12.30 -2.71 10.37
CA TRP A 218 -12.35 -3.40 9.07
C TRP A 218 -13.69 -3.31 8.35
N THR A 219 -14.81 -3.32 9.07
CA THR A 219 -16.14 -3.16 8.47
C THR A 219 -16.31 -1.78 7.81
N ARG A 220 -15.67 -0.75 8.36
CA ARG A 220 -15.66 0.60 7.78
C ARG A 220 -14.82 0.64 6.49
N VAL A 221 -13.66 0.01 6.51
CA VAL A 221 -12.82 -0.14 5.31
C VAL A 221 -13.56 -0.93 4.24
N ALA A 222 -14.13 -2.08 4.59
CA ALA A 222 -14.91 -2.91 3.66
C ALA A 222 -16.07 -2.13 3.02
N HIS A 223 -16.82 -1.34 3.83
CA HIS A 223 -17.91 -0.51 3.31
C HIS A 223 -17.41 0.53 2.31
N ALA A 224 -16.32 1.25 2.64
CA ALA A 224 -15.74 2.24 1.74
C ALA A 224 -15.25 1.62 0.41
N LEU A 225 -14.70 0.40 0.46
CA LEU A 225 -14.27 -0.32 -0.74
C LEU A 225 -15.45 -0.82 -1.56
N THR A 226 -16.46 -1.41 -0.90
CA THR A 226 -17.65 -1.93 -1.59
C THR A 226 -18.43 -0.79 -2.26
N ASP A 227 -18.60 0.34 -1.58
CA ASP A 227 -19.25 1.53 -2.14
C ASP A 227 -18.52 2.01 -3.42
N PHE A 228 -17.20 2.07 -3.42
CA PHE A 228 -16.42 2.53 -4.56
C PHE A 228 -16.35 1.52 -5.71
N PHE A 229 -16.08 0.27 -5.41
CA PHE A 229 -15.89 -0.75 -6.45
C PHE A 229 -17.20 -1.33 -6.99
N SER A 230 -18.38 -0.99 -6.41
CA SER A 230 -19.69 -1.40 -6.93
C SER A 230 -20.38 -0.33 -7.79
N SER A 231 -19.81 0.89 -7.82
CA SER A 231 -20.30 2.03 -8.63
C SER A 231 -19.97 1.86 -10.12
#